data_ebaa5f2ac9c79bc5b61255e9adc69834
#
_entry.id   ebaa5f2ac9c79bc5b61255e9adc69834
#
_cell.length_a   1.000
_cell.length_b   1.000
_cell.length_c   1.000
_cell.angle_alpha   90.00
_cell.angle_beta   90.00
_cell.angle_gamma   90.00
#
_symmetry.space_group_name_H-M   'P 1'
#
loop_
_entity.id
_entity.type
_entity.pdbx_description
1 polymer ?
#
loop_
_entity_poly.entity_id
_entity_poly.type
_entity_poly.pdbx_seq_one_letter_code
_entity_poly.pdbx_strand_id
1 'polypeptide(L)'
;LAKMNLAIRGIDAKIELGDTLMNDKFPELKVDYVIANPPFNVSDYNINKAETHKWKYGIPPTGNANYAWLQHFISKLAPYGTAGVVLANGSMSSDIATEGQIRKELIENDLVDCMVALPSQLFYNTQIPACLWFMARNKEGSLSPTGGNKKGGFRNRTNEILFIDARELGTMISRKQKELTDKDIAQISDTYHNWRSKEWQQKYKDIPGFCKSANIQEIRKNNYILTPGRYIDFKEAIEDGVAFDEKMQQLAATLKEQMNKAKDLDETIKNNLSKIGYGF
;
A
#
# COMPACT_ATOMS: atom_id res chain seq x y z
N LEU A 1 -0.52 -21.19 -18.12
CA LEU A 1 -0.64 -21.33 -16.64
C LEU A 1 -1.92 -20.68 -16.12
N ALA A 2 -2.24 -19.38 -16.41
CA ALA A 2 -3.43 -18.70 -15.86
C ALA A 2 -4.74 -19.43 -16.22
N LYS A 3 -4.96 -19.78 -17.51
CA LYS A 3 -6.15 -20.56 -17.94
C LYS A 3 -6.26 -21.90 -17.21
N MET A 4 -5.15 -22.62 -17.02
CA MET A 4 -5.13 -23.89 -16.28
C MET A 4 -5.53 -23.70 -14.82
N ASN A 5 -4.99 -22.67 -14.17
CA ASN A 5 -5.29 -22.36 -12.76
C ASN A 5 -6.77 -22.09 -12.53
N LEU A 6 -7.41 -21.35 -13.43
CA LEU A 6 -8.84 -21.03 -13.33
C LEU A 6 -9.70 -22.24 -13.69
N ALA A 7 -9.32 -23.01 -14.72
CA ALA A 7 -10.03 -24.24 -15.12
C ALA A 7 -10.08 -25.26 -13.97
N ILE A 8 -8.96 -25.51 -13.27
CA ILE A 8 -8.91 -26.41 -12.10
C ILE A 8 -9.86 -25.95 -10.98
N ARG A 9 -10.11 -24.64 -10.86
CA ARG A 9 -11.02 -24.06 -9.88
C ARG A 9 -12.46 -23.92 -10.36
N GLY A 10 -12.77 -24.37 -11.60
CA GLY A 10 -14.09 -24.23 -12.19
C GLY A 10 -14.49 -22.77 -12.49
N ILE A 11 -13.51 -21.87 -12.61
CA ILE A 11 -13.75 -20.45 -12.86
C ILE A 11 -13.65 -20.19 -14.35
N ASP A 12 -14.76 -19.75 -14.96
CA ASP A 12 -14.77 -19.25 -16.33
C ASP A 12 -14.09 -17.88 -16.42
N ALA A 13 -13.20 -17.70 -17.37
CA ALA A 13 -12.46 -16.45 -17.53
C ALA A 13 -12.02 -16.19 -18.97
N LYS A 14 -12.09 -14.92 -19.36
CA LYS A 14 -11.56 -14.43 -20.63
C LYS A 14 -10.10 -14.03 -20.44
N ILE A 15 -9.18 -14.80 -20.99
CA ILE A 15 -7.74 -14.54 -20.94
C ILE A 15 -7.19 -14.56 -22.35
N GLU A 16 -6.57 -13.46 -22.75
CA GLU A 16 -5.90 -13.30 -24.03
C GLU A 16 -4.39 -13.10 -23.83
N LEU A 17 -3.61 -13.56 -24.80
CA LEU A 17 -2.16 -13.32 -24.81
C LEU A 17 -1.88 -11.94 -25.39
N GLY A 18 -1.10 -11.13 -24.68
CA GLY A 18 -0.72 -9.80 -25.15
C GLY A 18 -0.04 -8.97 -24.08
N ASP A 19 0.45 -7.81 -24.47
CA ASP A 19 0.92 -6.75 -23.57
C ASP A 19 -0.27 -5.89 -23.17
N THR A 20 -0.61 -5.90 -21.89
CA THR A 20 -1.81 -5.21 -21.38
C THR A 20 -1.75 -3.70 -21.57
N LEU A 21 -0.59 -3.09 -21.44
CA LEU A 21 -0.45 -1.64 -21.58
C LEU A 21 -0.36 -1.20 -23.05
N MET A 22 0.31 -2.01 -23.88
CA MET A 22 0.58 -1.66 -25.29
C MET A 22 -0.50 -2.15 -26.25
N ASN A 23 -1.13 -3.28 -25.96
CA ASN A 23 -2.09 -3.94 -26.85
C ASN A 23 -3.23 -4.54 -26.02
N ASP A 24 -4.06 -3.66 -25.50
CA ASP A 24 -5.24 -4.03 -24.73
C ASP A 24 -6.22 -4.87 -25.57
N LYS A 25 -6.39 -6.13 -25.21
CA LYS A 25 -7.29 -7.06 -25.93
C LYS A 25 -8.76 -6.86 -25.57
N PHE A 26 -9.06 -6.04 -24.56
CA PHE A 26 -10.42 -5.79 -24.09
C PHE A 26 -10.70 -4.29 -23.95
N PRO A 27 -10.55 -3.46 -25.03
CA PRO A 27 -10.61 -2.00 -24.92
C PRO A 27 -11.93 -1.51 -24.34
N GLU A 28 -13.05 -2.12 -24.72
CA GLU A 28 -14.40 -1.71 -24.29
C GLU A 28 -14.85 -2.33 -22.97
N LEU A 29 -14.04 -3.22 -22.36
CA LEU A 29 -14.42 -3.90 -21.12
C LEU A 29 -14.54 -2.89 -19.98
N LYS A 30 -15.70 -2.93 -19.30
CA LYS A 30 -15.94 -2.23 -18.04
C LYS A 30 -16.35 -3.23 -16.98
N VAL A 31 -15.78 -3.10 -15.78
CA VAL A 31 -16.00 -4.03 -14.68
C VAL A 31 -16.29 -3.26 -13.39
N ASP A 32 -17.04 -3.90 -12.49
CA ASP A 32 -17.37 -3.34 -11.19
C ASP A 32 -16.19 -3.41 -10.22
N TYR A 33 -15.33 -4.41 -10.36
CA TYR A 33 -14.17 -4.61 -9.50
C TYR A 33 -12.92 -4.93 -10.29
N VAL A 34 -11.82 -4.26 -9.94
CA VAL A 34 -10.47 -4.59 -10.38
C VAL A 34 -9.64 -4.96 -9.15
N ILE A 35 -9.00 -6.12 -9.18
CA ILE A 35 -8.00 -6.53 -8.19
C ILE A 35 -6.73 -6.88 -8.94
N ALA A 36 -5.62 -6.21 -8.64
CA ALA A 36 -4.39 -6.39 -9.37
C ALA A 36 -3.14 -6.25 -8.51
N ASN A 37 -2.15 -7.07 -8.82
CA ASN A 37 -0.78 -6.95 -8.35
C ASN A 37 0.12 -6.88 -9.60
N PRO A 38 0.24 -5.72 -10.24
CA PRO A 38 1.06 -5.57 -11.43
C PRO A 38 2.55 -5.67 -11.06
N PRO A 39 3.44 -5.95 -12.02
CA PRO A 39 4.87 -5.91 -11.76
C PRO A 39 5.30 -4.51 -11.36
N PHE A 40 6.11 -4.41 -10.27
CA PHE A 40 6.54 -3.13 -9.71
C PHE A 40 7.65 -2.50 -10.54
N ASN A 41 7.58 -1.18 -10.70
CA ASN A 41 8.65 -0.35 -11.25
C ASN A 41 9.18 -0.83 -12.62
N VAL A 42 8.32 -1.36 -13.48
CA VAL A 42 8.74 -1.77 -14.82
C VAL A 42 9.21 -0.57 -15.61
N SER A 43 10.42 -0.65 -16.13
CA SER A 43 11.01 0.30 -17.08
C SER A 43 10.86 -0.21 -18.53
N ASP A 44 11.20 0.64 -19.47
CA ASP A 44 11.33 0.31 -20.89
C ASP A 44 10.06 -0.18 -21.60
N TYR A 45 8.87 0.10 -21.01
CA TYR A 45 7.62 -0.08 -21.75
C TYR A 45 7.43 1.09 -22.76
N ASN A 46 7.05 0.74 -23.99
CA ASN A 46 7.01 1.70 -25.08
C ASN A 46 5.73 2.54 -25.07
N ILE A 47 5.74 3.67 -24.35
CA ILE A 47 4.57 4.55 -24.23
C ILE A 47 4.11 5.17 -25.56
N ASN A 48 5.02 5.33 -26.55
CA ASN A 48 4.69 5.90 -27.86
C ASN A 48 3.78 5.02 -28.72
N LYS A 49 3.67 3.73 -28.38
CA LYS A 49 2.76 2.78 -29.00
C LYS A 49 1.49 2.57 -28.21
N ALA A 50 1.41 3.12 -26.98
CA ALA A 50 0.22 3.01 -26.16
C ALA A 50 -0.89 3.89 -26.71
N GLU A 51 -2.11 3.44 -26.59
CA GLU A 51 -3.31 4.21 -26.95
C GLU A 51 -3.41 5.42 -26.02
N THR A 52 -3.20 6.62 -26.58
CA THR A 52 -3.09 7.85 -25.80
C THR A 52 -4.37 8.21 -25.03
N HIS A 53 -5.53 7.72 -25.46
CA HIS A 53 -6.80 7.95 -24.76
C HIS A 53 -6.84 7.34 -23.35
N LYS A 54 -5.94 6.41 -23.03
CA LYS A 54 -5.81 5.83 -21.68
C LYS A 54 -5.17 6.79 -20.68
N TRP A 55 -4.37 7.76 -21.17
CA TRP A 55 -3.58 8.67 -20.34
C TRP A 55 -4.32 9.96 -20.00
N LYS A 56 -5.56 9.82 -19.58
CA LYS A 56 -6.44 10.95 -19.27
C LYS A 56 -5.87 11.87 -18.18
N TYR A 57 -5.10 11.32 -17.25
CA TYR A 57 -4.57 12.04 -16.10
C TYR A 57 -3.10 12.43 -16.25
N GLY A 58 -2.56 12.32 -17.45
CA GLY A 58 -1.18 12.66 -17.82
C GLY A 58 -0.40 11.45 -18.31
N ILE A 59 0.61 11.75 -19.14
CA ILE A 59 1.44 10.69 -19.76
C ILE A 59 2.41 10.13 -18.70
N PRO A 60 2.35 8.83 -18.38
CA PRO A 60 3.26 8.20 -17.43
C PRO A 60 4.71 8.22 -17.93
N PRO A 61 5.71 8.26 -17.03
CA PRO A 61 7.10 8.23 -17.44
C PRO A 61 7.49 6.87 -18.01
N THR A 62 8.34 6.84 -19.03
CA THR A 62 8.83 5.60 -19.65
C THR A 62 9.67 4.74 -18.71
N GLY A 63 10.29 5.35 -17.71
CA GLY A 63 11.15 4.65 -16.74
C GLY A 63 10.38 3.96 -15.58
N ASN A 64 9.05 4.14 -15.48
CA ASN A 64 8.26 3.52 -14.41
C ASN A 64 6.78 3.39 -14.80
N ALA A 65 6.28 2.16 -14.89
CA ALA A 65 4.92 1.86 -15.32
C ALA A 65 3.86 1.93 -14.20
N ASN A 66 4.20 2.25 -12.95
CA ASN A 66 3.25 2.21 -11.84
C ASN A 66 2.00 3.04 -12.11
N TYR A 67 2.16 4.26 -12.60
CA TYR A 67 1.03 5.14 -12.93
C TYR A 67 0.35 4.81 -14.28
N ALA A 68 1.03 4.10 -15.16
CA ALA A 68 0.41 3.52 -16.34
C ALA A 68 -0.60 2.43 -15.94
N TRP A 69 -0.21 1.55 -15.02
CA TRP A 69 -1.09 0.53 -14.45
C TRP A 69 -2.31 1.14 -13.77
N LEU A 70 -2.12 2.14 -12.90
CA LEU A 70 -3.25 2.82 -12.22
C LEU A 70 -4.24 3.39 -13.22
N GLN A 71 -3.77 4.13 -14.25
CA GLN A 71 -4.65 4.70 -15.25
C GLN A 71 -5.34 3.63 -16.09
N HIS A 72 -4.63 2.55 -16.45
CA HIS A 72 -5.23 1.41 -17.16
C HIS A 72 -6.38 0.81 -16.35
N PHE A 73 -6.18 0.53 -15.05
CA PHE A 73 -7.23 -0.04 -14.20
C PHE A 73 -8.43 0.91 -14.04
N ILE A 74 -8.18 2.20 -13.85
CA ILE A 74 -9.25 3.22 -13.81
C ILE A 74 -10.03 3.22 -15.13
N SER A 75 -9.37 3.07 -16.28
CA SER A 75 -10.02 3.03 -17.58
C SER A 75 -10.98 1.84 -17.72
N LYS A 76 -10.75 0.75 -16.98
CA LYS A 76 -11.58 -0.46 -16.97
C LYS A 76 -12.74 -0.42 -15.96
N LEU A 77 -12.77 0.54 -15.06
CA LEU A 77 -13.86 0.62 -14.09
C LEU A 77 -15.17 1.10 -14.73
N ALA A 78 -16.25 0.43 -14.39
CA ALA A 78 -17.62 0.87 -14.59
C ALA A 78 -17.90 2.17 -13.80
N PRO A 79 -18.99 2.91 -14.05
CA PRO A 79 -19.28 4.18 -13.37
C PRO A 79 -19.25 4.14 -11.83
N TYR A 80 -19.59 3.02 -11.24
CA TYR A 80 -19.56 2.79 -9.79
C TYR A 80 -18.48 1.80 -9.36
N GLY A 81 -17.57 1.46 -10.28
CA GLY A 81 -16.55 0.46 -10.07
C GLY A 81 -15.46 0.90 -9.07
N THR A 82 -14.86 -0.08 -8.42
CA THR A 82 -13.75 0.10 -7.47
C THR A 82 -12.57 -0.77 -7.83
N ALA A 83 -11.36 -0.29 -7.55
CA ALA A 83 -10.13 -1.04 -7.77
C ALA A 83 -9.32 -1.15 -6.49
N GLY A 84 -8.68 -2.31 -6.28
CA GLY A 84 -7.65 -2.54 -5.28
C GLY A 84 -6.35 -2.98 -5.97
N VAL A 85 -5.30 -2.18 -5.84
CA VAL A 85 -4.04 -2.39 -6.55
C VAL A 85 -2.89 -2.38 -5.58
N VAL A 86 -2.02 -3.40 -5.69
CA VAL A 86 -0.77 -3.48 -4.92
C VAL A 86 0.33 -2.79 -5.71
N LEU A 87 1.04 -1.85 -5.10
CA LEU A 87 2.21 -1.19 -5.68
C LEU A 87 3.33 -1.04 -4.64
N ALA A 88 4.54 -0.75 -5.10
CA ALA A 88 5.65 -0.40 -4.20
C ALA A 88 5.36 0.93 -3.48
N ASN A 89 5.83 1.08 -2.24
CA ASN A 89 5.58 2.27 -1.41
C ASN A 89 6.01 3.58 -2.08
N GLY A 90 7.05 3.56 -2.92
CA GLY A 90 7.48 4.74 -3.68
C GLY A 90 6.38 5.37 -4.52
N SER A 91 5.38 4.60 -4.97
CA SER A 91 4.24 5.12 -5.73
C SER A 91 3.42 6.17 -4.97
N MET A 92 3.42 6.15 -3.64
CA MET A 92 2.68 7.11 -2.81
C MET A 92 3.29 8.52 -2.79
N SER A 93 4.58 8.65 -3.07
CA SER A 93 5.33 9.90 -2.86
C SER A 93 6.27 10.29 -3.99
N SER A 94 6.50 9.43 -4.98
CA SER A 94 7.42 9.73 -6.09
C SER A 94 6.97 10.95 -6.90
N ASP A 95 7.93 11.84 -7.18
CA ASP A 95 7.77 13.00 -8.06
C ASP A 95 8.69 12.91 -9.30
N ILE A 96 9.17 11.71 -9.61
CA ILE A 96 10.03 11.48 -10.77
C ILE A 96 9.24 11.76 -12.05
N ALA A 97 9.75 12.64 -12.88
CA ALA A 97 9.12 13.07 -14.13
C ALA A 97 7.66 13.53 -13.90
N THR A 98 6.67 12.84 -14.47
CA THR A 98 5.25 13.21 -14.43
C THR A 98 4.45 12.50 -13.33
N GLU A 99 5.07 11.66 -12.50
CA GLU A 99 4.34 10.84 -11.51
C GLU A 99 3.58 11.68 -10.49
N GLY A 100 4.23 12.73 -9.94
CA GLY A 100 3.57 13.65 -9.00
C GLY A 100 2.38 14.38 -9.62
N GLN A 101 2.50 14.79 -10.89
CA GLN A 101 1.40 15.44 -11.61
C GLN A 101 0.22 14.49 -11.83
N ILE A 102 0.49 13.24 -12.24
CA ILE A 102 -0.57 12.22 -12.42
C ILE A 102 -1.25 11.93 -11.10
N ARG A 103 -0.47 11.78 -10.02
CA ARG A 103 -1.01 11.57 -8.67
C ARG A 103 -1.95 12.70 -8.27
N LYS A 104 -1.55 13.94 -8.49
CA LYS A 104 -2.39 15.12 -8.27
C LYS A 104 -3.69 15.04 -9.07
N GLU A 105 -3.62 14.76 -10.37
CA GLU A 105 -4.80 14.65 -11.22
C GLU A 105 -5.75 13.52 -10.76
N LEU A 106 -5.23 12.37 -10.32
CA LEU A 106 -6.05 11.29 -9.77
C LEU A 106 -6.79 11.72 -8.51
N ILE A 107 -6.14 12.49 -7.65
CA ILE A 107 -6.70 13.00 -6.40
C ILE A 107 -7.74 14.10 -6.67
N GLU A 108 -7.42 15.08 -7.52
CA GLU A 108 -8.33 16.17 -7.86
C GLU A 108 -9.57 15.70 -8.62
N ASN A 109 -9.48 14.58 -9.33
CA ASN A 109 -10.63 13.92 -9.94
C ASN A 109 -11.36 12.94 -8.97
N ASP A 110 -11.03 12.99 -7.69
CA ASP A 110 -11.67 12.23 -6.60
C ASP A 110 -11.67 10.70 -6.81
N LEU A 111 -10.61 10.16 -7.43
CA LEU A 111 -10.51 8.74 -7.78
C LEU A 111 -9.83 7.89 -6.70
N VAL A 112 -9.05 8.49 -5.81
CA VAL A 112 -8.39 7.77 -4.72
C VAL A 112 -9.33 7.68 -3.52
N ASP A 113 -9.63 6.47 -3.06
CA ASP A 113 -10.57 6.21 -1.98
C ASP A 113 -9.85 5.90 -0.65
N CYS A 114 -8.87 4.97 -0.68
CA CYS A 114 -8.10 4.61 0.51
C CYS A 114 -6.66 4.24 0.14
N MET A 115 -5.73 4.57 1.04
CA MET A 115 -4.33 4.20 0.97
C MET A 115 -3.94 3.38 2.19
N VAL A 116 -3.34 2.20 1.98
CA VAL A 116 -2.85 1.35 3.06
C VAL A 116 -1.36 1.13 2.89
N ALA A 117 -0.56 1.55 3.87
CA ALA A 117 0.86 1.17 3.92
C ALA A 117 0.99 -0.20 4.60
N LEU A 118 1.56 -1.16 3.88
CA LEU A 118 1.73 -2.52 4.36
C LEU A 118 3.10 -2.72 5.04
N PRO A 119 3.24 -3.74 5.90
CA PRO A 119 4.54 -4.13 6.43
C PRO A 119 5.51 -4.55 5.32
N SER A 120 6.81 -4.45 5.59
CA SER A 120 7.83 -5.08 4.76
C SER A 120 7.80 -6.61 4.92
N GLN A 121 8.51 -7.30 4.03
CA GLN A 121 8.73 -8.76 4.12
C GLN A 121 7.48 -9.62 3.94
N LEU A 122 6.41 -9.10 3.31
CA LEU A 122 5.20 -9.88 3.00
C LEU A 122 5.38 -10.79 1.77
N PHE A 123 6.32 -10.50 0.89
CA PHE A 123 6.53 -11.25 -0.34
C PHE A 123 7.70 -12.23 -0.22
N TYR A 124 7.58 -13.41 -0.81
CA TYR A 124 8.61 -14.45 -0.78
C TYR A 124 9.93 -14.02 -1.43
N ASN A 125 9.86 -13.30 -2.56
CA ASN A 125 11.00 -12.99 -3.41
C ASN A 125 11.54 -11.58 -3.25
N THR A 126 10.91 -10.74 -2.43
CA THR A 126 11.34 -9.36 -2.20
C THR A 126 10.98 -8.89 -0.81
N GLN A 127 11.84 -8.06 -0.23
CA GLN A 127 11.56 -7.39 1.05
C GLN A 127 10.99 -5.98 0.85
N ILE A 128 10.72 -5.58 -0.40
CA ILE A 128 10.23 -4.24 -0.72
C ILE A 128 8.88 -4.02 -0.02
N PRO A 129 8.73 -2.96 0.77
CA PRO A 129 7.44 -2.62 1.35
C PRO A 129 6.47 -2.19 0.26
N ALA A 130 5.24 -2.68 0.36
CA ALA A 130 4.17 -2.39 -0.58
C ALA A 130 3.06 -1.55 0.05
N CYS A 131 2.24 -0.97 -0.80
CA CYS A 131 1.03 -0.27 -0.41
C CYS A 131 -0.16 -0.74 -1.23
N LEU A 132 -1.36 -0.55 -0.69
CA LEU A 132 -2.60 -0.77 -1.42
C LEU A 132 -3.19 0.57 -1.83
N TRP A 133 -3.48 0.69 -3.11
CA TRP A 133 -4.27 1.76 -3.69
C TRP A 133 -5.71 1.27 -3.86
N PHE A 134 -6.63 1.85 -3.11
CA PHE A 134 -8.05 1.67 -3.38
C PHE A 134 -8.56 2.88 -4.15
N MET A 135 -9.17 2.62 -5.29
CA MET A 135 -9.72 3.65 -6.18
C MET A 135 -11.19 3.40 -6.39
N ALA A 136 -11.97 4.47 -6.51
CA ALA A 136 -13.41 4.42 -6.75
C ALA A 136 -13.81 5.46 -7.80
N ARG A 137 -14.65 5.09 -8.75
CA ARG A 137 -15.17 6.02 -9.76
C ARG A 137 -16.26 6.93 -9.24
N ASN A 138 -16.98 6.50 -8.21
CA ASN A 138 -18.02 7.28 -7.57
C ASN A 138 -17.91 7.17 -6.05
N LYS A 139 -17.85 8.32 -5.38
CA LYS A 139 -17.74 8.44 -3.92
C LYS A 139 -18.96 9.19 -3.31
N GLU A 140 -19.96 9.55 -4.10
CA GLU A 140 -21.13 10.32 -3.69
C GLU A 140 -22.12 9.55 -2.81
N GLY A 141 -21.82 8.29 -2.46
CA GLY A 141 -22.67 7.52 -1.57
C GLY A 141 -23.77 6.73 -2.28
N SER A 142 -23.51 6.34 -3.52
CA SER A 142 -24.41 5.51 -4.30
C SER A 142 -24.43 4.04 -3.86
N LEU A 143 -25.43 3.32 -4.36
CA LEU A 143 -25.57 1.87 -4.15
C LEU A 143 -24.34 1.13 -4.65
N SER A 144 -24.05 -0.03 -4.03
CA SER A 144 -22.99 -0.94 -4.52
C SER A 144 -23.22 -1.25 -6.01
N PRO A 145 -22.14 -1.36 -6.83
CA PRO A 145 -22.23 -1.72 -8.25
C PRO A 145 -23.08 -2.97 -8.52
N THR A 146 -23.08 -3.92 -7.61
CA THR A 146 -23.77 -5.21 -7.74
C THR A 146 -25.25 -5.17 -7.34
N GLY A 147 -25.84 -3.97 -7.07
CA GLY A 147 -27.24 -3.86 -6.68
C GLY A 147 -27.63 -4.57 -5.38
N GLY A 148 -26.66 -5.16 -4.72
CA GLY A 148 -26.86 -5.89 -3.47
C GLY A 148 -27.14 -4.92 -2.33
N ASN A 149 -28.40 -4.78 -1.96
CA ASN A 149 -28.85 -4.14 -0.72
C ASN A 149 -28.35 -4.91 0.51
N LYS A 150 -27.04 -5.01 0.70
CA LYS A 150 -26.52 -5.40 2.00
C LYS A 150 -26.45 -4.14 2.84
N LYS A 151 -27.51 -3.93 3.62
CA LYS A 151 -27.68 -2.94 4.69
C LYS A 151 -26.94 -1.61 4.48
N GLY A 152 -27.68 -0.58 4.09
CA GLY A 152 -27.29 0.81 4.34
C GLY A 152 -26.58 1.58 3.21
N GLY A 153 -26.03 0.94 2.16
CA GLY A 153 -25.31 1.63 1.10
C GLY A 153 -24.01 2.31 1.58
N PHE A 154 -23.35 3.06 0.68
CA PHE A 154 -22.14 3.80 1.02
C PHE A 154 -22.49 5.23 1.46
N ARG A 155 -21.68 5.80 2.39
CA ARG A 155 -21.75 7.21 2.71
C ARG A 155 -21.14 8.06 1.60
N ASN A 156 -21.45 9.34 1.56
CA ASN A 156 -20.74 10.27 0.72
C ASN A 156 -19.32 10.45 1.28
N ARG A 157 -18.31 10.22 0.43
CA ARG A 157 -16.87 10.32 0.73
C ARG A 157 -16.15 11.24 -0.25
N THR A 158 -16.92 12.07 -0.96
CA THR A 158 -16.37 13.01 -1.95
C THR A 158 -15.32 13.88 -1.30
N ASN A 159 -14.17 14.02 -1.96
CA ASN A 159 -13.01 14.79 -1.49
C ASN A 159 -12.41 14.31 -0.16
N GLU A 160 -12.60 13.06 0.21
CA GLU A 160 -11.96 12.42 1.36
C GLU A 160 -11.11 11.23 0.90
N ILE A 161 -9.99 10.99 1.56
CA ILE A 161 -9.17 9.77 1.41
C ILE A 161 -8.92 9.18 2.80
N LEU A 162 -9.16 7.88 2.93
CA LEU A 162 -8.78 7.15 4.14
C LEU A 162 -7.31 6.73 4.04
N PHE A 163 -6.56 6.99 5.10
CA PHE A 163 -5.18 6.51 5.29
C PHE A 163 -5.14 5.46 6.39
N ILE A 164 -4.50 4.32 6.12
CA ILE A 164 -4.28 3.25 7.09
C ILE A 164 -2.79 2.92 7.11
N ASP A 165 -2.20 2.98 8.29
CA ASP A 165 -0.81 2.57 8.52
C ASP A 165 -0.78 1.18 9.15
N ALA A 166 -0.63 0.17 8.31
CA ALA A 166 -0.56 -1.23 8.71
C ALA A 166 0.89 -1.75 8.83
N ARG A 167 1.91 -0.87 8.80
CA ARG A 167 3.32 -1.28 8.77
C ARG A 167 3.76 -2.07 10.00
N GLU A 168 3.11 -1.85 11.14
CA GLU A 168 3.39 -2.57 12.38
C GLU A 168 2.62 -3.89 12.52
N LEU A 169 1.64 -4.15 11.64
CA LEU A 169 0.86 -5.38 11.67
C LEU A 169 1.67 -6.58 11.14
N GLY A 170 1.12 -7.76 11.36
CA GLY A 170 1.68 -9.03 10.93
C GLY A 170 2.70 -9.64 11.88
N THR A 171 2.87 -10.93 11.75
CA THR A 171 3.75 -11.76 12.58
C THR A 171 4.88 -12.33 11.74
N MET A 172 6.09 -12.39 12.28
CA MET A 172 7.22 -13.04 11.63
C MET A 172 7.02 -14.55 11.63
N ILE A 173 6.88 -15.16 10.46
CA ILE A 173 6.81 -16.63 10.30
C ILE A 173 8.19 -17.25 10.02
N SER A 174 9.16 -16.42 9.64
CA SER A 174 10.56 -16.81 9.49
C SER A 174 11.46 -15.58 9.71
N ARG A 175 12.80 -15.76 9.68
CA ARG A 175 13.75 -14.64 9.80
C ARG A 175 13.60 -13.59 8.69
N LYS A 176 12.96 -13.92 7.57
CA LYS A 176 12.87 -13.07 6.38
C LYS A 176 11.45 -12.78 5.94
N GLN A 177 10.46 -13.42 6.54
CA GLN A 177 9.09 -13.34 6.06
C GLN A 177 8.12 -13.03 7.20
N LYS A 178 7.23 -12.09 6.92
CA LYS A 178 6.09 -11.68 7.74
C LYS A 178 4.79 -12.13 7.07
N GLU A 179 3.79 -12.45 7.84
CA GLU A 179 2.44 -12.78 7.39
C GLU A 179 1.42 -11.94 8.15
N LEU A 180 0.39 -11.46 7.44
CA LEU A 180 -0.76 -10.83 8.07
C LEU A 180 -1.70 -11.91 8.60
N THR A 181 -2.02 -11.84 9.88
CA THR A 181 -3.00 -12.72 10.48
C THR A 181 -4.43 -12.35 10.06
N ASP A 182 -5.38 -13.26 10.25
CA ASP A 182 -6.80 -12.96 9.99
C ASP A 182 -7.29 -11.74 10.81
N LYS A 183 -6.74 -11.52 12.00
CA LYS A 183 -7.03 -10.34 12.83
C LYS A 183 -6.50 -9.06 12.20
N ASP A 184 -5.28 -9.09 11.66
CA ASP A 184 -4.70 -7.93 10.98
C ASP A 184 -5.51 -7.58 9.73
N ILE A 185 -5.89 -8.59 8.95
CA ILE A 185 -6.72 -8.43 7.75
C ILE A 185 -8.09 -7.87 8.13
N ALA A 186 -8.72 -8.42 9.17
CA ALA A 186 -10.01 -7.93 9.68
C ALA A 186 -9.90 -6.48 10.17
N GLN A 187 -8.84 -6.12 10.89
CA GLN A 187 -8.63 -4.76 11.38
C GLN A 187 -8.55 -3.74 10.22
N ILE A 188 -7.81 -4.05 9.15
CA ILE A 188 -7.72 -3.19 7.96
C ILE A 188 -9.08 -3.13 7.26
N SER A 189 -9.69 -4.29 7.00
CA SER A 189 -10.94 -4.44 6.29
C SER A 189 -12.11 -3.74 7.01
N ASP A 190 -12.27 -3.98 8.31
CA ASP A 190 -13.34 -3.38 9.10
C ASP A 190 -13.17 -1.85 9.21
N THR A 191 -11.92 -1.36 9.33
CA THR A 191 -11.64 0.07 9.31
C THR A 191 -12.13 0.71 8.00
N TYR A 192 -11.80 0.09 6.86
CA TYR A 192 -12.25 0.57 5.56
C TYR A 192 -13.78 0.49 5.41
N HIS A 193 -14.39 -0.60 5.83
CA HIS A 193 -15.84 -0.78 5.74
C HIS A 193 -16.59 0.14 6.70
N ASN A 194 -16.13 0.34 7.93
CA ASN A 194 -16.70 1.30 8.88
C ASN A 194 -16.64 2.74 8.33
N TRP A 195 -15.56 3.11 7.65
CA TRP A 195 -15.41 4.42 7.02
C TRP A 195 -16.28 4.60 5.79
N ARG A 196 -16.35 3.59 4.93
CA ARG A 196 -17.00 3.64 3.63
C ARG A 196 -18.53 3.52 3.72
N SER A 197 -19.06 2.72 4.63
CA SER A 197 -20.48 2.36 4.70
C SER A 197 -21.25 3.33 5.58
N LYS A 198 -22.57 3.49 5.32
CA LYS A 198 -23.48 4.20 6.21
C LYS A 198 -23.73 3.43 7.49
N GLU A 199 -23.87 2.11 7.35
CA GLU A 199 -24.11 1.17 8.44
C GLU A 199 -23.19 -0.04 8.25
N TRP A 200 -22.24 -0.19 9.14
CA TRP A 200 -21.38 -1.36 9.26
C TRP A 200 -21.34 -1.79 10.72
N GLN A 201 -20.33 -2.53 11.15
CA GLN A 201 -20.25 -3.02 12.52
C GLN A 201 -20.15 -1.88 13.55
N GLN A 202 -19.40 -0.84 13.24
CA GLN A 202 -19.16 0.31 14.11
C GLN A 202 -19.09 1.62 13.30
N LYS A 203 -19.36 2.74 13.96
CA LYS A 203 -19.11 4.06 13.38
C LYS A 203 -17.60 4.30 13.30
N TYR A 204 -17.13 4.73 12.11
CA TYR A 204 -15.72 5.07 11.90
C TYR A 204 -15.25 6.19 12.86
N LYS A 205 -14.03 6.04 13.34
CA LYS A 205 -13.27 7.07 14.07
C LYS A 205 -11.81 7.00 13.64
N ASP A 206 -11.15 8.15 13.58
CA ASP A 206 -9.70 8.22 13.45
C ASP A 206 -9.03 7.56 14.66
N ILE A 207 -7.95 6.82 14.41
CA ILE A 207 -7.19 6.12 15.45
C ILE A 207 -5.73 6.56 15.34
N PRO A 208 -5.19 7.32 16.34
CA PRO A 208 -3.80 7.73 16.34
C PRO A 208 -2.84 6.54 16.15
N GLY A 209 -1.86 6.72 15.27
CA GLY A 209 -0.89 5.69 14.91
C GLY A 209 -1.43 4.56 14.02
N PHE A 210 -2.70 4.61 13.57
CA PHE A 210 -3.24 3.55 12.74
C PHE A 210 -4.06 4.05 11.54
N CYS A 211 -5.05 4.92 11.71
CA CYS A 211 -5.85 5.39 10.58
C CYS A 211 -6.39 6.79 10.77
N LYS A 212 -6.57 7.51 9.65
CA LYS A 212 -7.20 8.83 9.60
C LYS A 212 -7.88 9.07 8.26
N SER A 213 -9.04 9.71 8.30
CA SER A 213 -9.71 10.24 7.10
C SER A 213 -9.27 11.69 6.88
N ALA A 214 -8.60 11.97 5.77
CA ALA A 214 -8.16 13.31 5.42
C ALA A 214 -9.02 13.90 4.30
N ASN A 215 -9.31 15.19 4.39
CA ASN A 215 -10.01 15.94 3.34
C ASN A 215 -9.05 16.46 2.28
N ILE A 216 -9.59 16.91 1.14
CA ILE A 216 -8.79 17.38 0.00
C ILE A 216 -7.88 18.57 0.35
N GLN A 217 -8.29 19.46 1.28
CA GLN A 217 -7.48 20.61 1.67
C GLN A 217 -6.22 20.16 2.43
N GLU A 218 -6.35 19.16 3.29
CA GLU A 218 -5.23 18.56 4.00
C GLU A 218 -4.28 17.84 3.02
N ILE A 219 -4.82 17.18 2.00
CA ILE A 219 -4.04 16.49 0.98
C ILE A 219 -3.27 17.49 0.12
N ARG A 220 -3.89 18.59 -0.28
CA ARG A 220 -3.24 19.71 -1.00
C ARG A 220 -2.11 20.32 -0.19
N LYS A 221 -2.33 20.55 1.11
CA LYS A 221 -1.30 21.06 2.04
C LYS A 221 -0.09 20.13 2.14
N ASN A 222 -0.29 18.82 1.99
CA ASN A 222 0.76 17.81 1.97
C ASN A 222 1.32 17.55 0.55
N ASN A 223 1.14 18.47 -0.41
CA ASN A 223 1.64 18.34 -1.79
C ASN A 223 1.19 17.05 -2.48
N TYR A 224 -0.03 16.60 -2.22
CA TYR A 224 -0.61 15.37 -2.79
C TYR A 224 0.20 14.09 -2.52
N ILE A 225 1.09 14.09 -1.52
CA ILE A 225 1.80 12.89 -1.08
C ILE A 225 0.84 12.01 -0.29
N LEU A 226 0.74 10.73 -0.65
CA LEU A 226 -0.25 9.80 -0.10
C LEU A 226 0.33 8.85 0.97
N THR A 227 1.48 9.16 1.54
CA THR A 227 2.09 8.35 2.60
C THR A 227 1.30 8.51 3.90
N PRO A 228 0.70 7.44 4.48
CA PRO A 228 -0.17 7.53 5.65
C PRO A 228 0.43 8.26 6.84
N GLY A 229 1.71 8.07 7.12
CA GLY A 229 2.40 8.74 8.24
C GLY A 229 2.46 10.28 8.17
N ARG A 230 2.01 10.91 7.06
CA ARG A 230 1.87 12.37 6.96
C ARG A 230 0.54 12.88 7.50
N TYR A 231 -0.43 12.00 7.64
CA TYR A 231 -1.81 12.32 8.00
C TYR A 231 -2.17 11.81 9.38
N ILE A 232 -1.70 10.63 9.71
CA ILE A 232 -2.02 9.91 10.94
C ILE A 232 -1.21 10.53 12.09
N ASP A 233 -1.93 10.96 13.13
CA ASP A 233 -1.31 11.49 14.35
C ASP A 233 -0.48 10.39 15.04
N PHE A 234 0.59 10.78 15.70
CA PHE A 234 1.41 9.82 16.45
C PHE A 234 0.57 9.18 17.57
N LYS A 235 0.83 7.90 17.83
CA LYS A 235 0.39 7.32 19.11
C LYS A 235 1.00 8.15 20.21
N GLU A 236 0.19 8.62 21.15
CA GLU A 236 0.71 9.14 22.40
C GLU A 236 1.63 8.05 22.95
N ALA A 237 2.90 8.39 23.15
CA ALA A 237 3.82 7.49 23.83
C ALA A 237 3.19 7.24 25.19
N ILE A 238 2.88 5.99 25.51
CA ILE A 238 2.55 5.62 26.88
C ILE A 238 3.79 6.02 27.65
N GLU A 239 3.69 7.10 28.41
CA GLU A 239 4.75 7.47 29.36
C GLU A 239 4.91 6.26 30.27
N ASP A 240 6.05 5.59 30.16
CA ASP A 240 6.39 4.45 31.03
C ASP A 240 6.64 4.86 32.48
N GLY A 241 6.35 6.13 32.78
CA GLY A 241 6.49 6.73 34.12
C GLY A 241 7.94 6.87 34.58
N VAL A 242 8.92 6.49 33.75
CA VAL A 242 10.35 6.62 34.04
C VAL A 242 10.84 7.98 33.53
N ALA A 243 11.42 8.79 34.42
CA ALA A 243 12.01 10.07 34.04
C ALA A 243 13.07 9.85 32.93
N PHE A 244 13.13 10.78 31.95
CA PHE A 244 14.05 10.69 30.81
C PHE A 244 15.49 10.42 31.22
N ASP A 245 15.96 11.13 32.27
CA ASP A 245 17.34 10.98 32.79
C ASP A 245 17.59 9.58 33.37
N GLU A 246 16.60 9.01 34.05
CA GLU A 246 16.70 7.67 34.62
C GLU A 246 16.74 6.61 33.50
N LYS A 247 15.90 6.76 32.49
CA LYS A 247 15.90 5.89 31.30
C LYS A 247 17.19 6.00 30.51
N MET A 248 17.74 7.21 30.35
CA MET A 248 19.02 7.43 29.69
C MET A 248 20.18 6.80 30.46
N GLN A 249 20.16 6.86 31.79
CA GLN A 249 21.17 6.18 32.62
C GLN A 249 21.12 4.67 32.47
N GLN A 250 19.92 4.08 32.47
CA GLN A 250 19.72 2.63 32.25
C GLN A 250 20.19 2.19 30.86
N LEU A 251 19.84 2.94 29.82
CA LEU A 251 20.28 2.64 28.44
C LEU A 251 21.79 2.78 28.27
N ALA A 252 22.39 3.80 28.88
CA ALA A 252 23.85 4.01 28.85
C ALA A 252 24.59 2.88 29.58
N ALA A 253 24.07 2.42 30.72
CA ALA A 253 24.62 1.27 31.46
C ALA A 253 24.55 -0.02 30.61
N THR A 254 23.39 -0.29 30.00
CA THR A 254 23.18 -1.45 29.15
C THR A 254 24.10 -1.40 27.92
N LEU A 255 24.24 -0.24 27.27
CA LEU A 255 25.16 -0.06 26.14
C LEU A 255 26.61 -0.35 26.55
N LYS A 256 27.05 0.16 27.71
CA LYS A 256 28.40 -0.09 28.23
C LYS A 256 28.64 -1.56 28.46
N GLU A 257 27.68 -2.30 29.03
CA GLU A 257 27.77 -3.74 29.23
C GLU A 257 27.88 -4.48 27.89
N GLN A 258 27.04 -4.13 26.91
CA GLN A 258 27.10 -4.72 25.56
C GLN A 258 28.41 -4.44 24.84
N MET A 259 28.98 -3.25 24.98
CA MET A 259 30.29 -2.90 24.41
C MET A 259 31.42 -3.70 25.07
N ASN A 260 31.37 -3.94 26.39
CA ASN A 260 32.35 -4.78 27.06
C ASN A 260 32.28 -6.22 26.58
N LYS A 261 31.06 -6.76 26.50
CA LYS A 261 30.83 -8.12 25.98
C LYS A 261 31.30 -8.30 24.53
N ALA A 262 31.15 -7.27 23.70
CA ALA A 262 31.66 -7.27 22.33
C ALA A 262 33.20 -7.34 22.32
N LYS A 263 33.90 -6.59 23.17
CA LYS A 263 35.35 -6.67 23.31
C LYS A 263 35.85 -8.07 23.73
N ASP A 264 35.18 -8.67 24.71
CA ASP A 264 35.51 -10.02 25.18
C ASP A 264 35.32 -11.07 24.06
N LEU A 265 34.25 -10.89 23.25
CA LEU A 265 34.00 -11.74 22.09
C LEU A 265 35.07 -11.54 21.00
N ASP A 266 35.51 -10.31 20.74
CA ASP A 266 36.55 -9.99 19.80
C ASP A 266 37.90 -10.65 20.23
N GLU A 267 38.26 -10.58 21.50
CA GLU A 267 39.42 -11.27 22.03
C GLU A 267 39.30 -12.81 21.92
N THR A 268 38.13 -13.34 22.18
CA THR A 268 37.86 -14.78 22.04
C THR A 268 38.03 -15.21 20.56
N ILE A 269 37.51 -14.43 19.61
CA ILE A 269 37.65 -14.69 18.18
C ILE A 269 39.14 -14.65 17.78
N LYS A 270 39.89 -13.62 18.20
CA LYS A 270 41.31 -13.50 17.92
C LYS A 270 42.11 -14.70 18.46
N ASN A 271 41.81 -15.09 19.71
CA ASN A 271 42.46 -16.25 20.34
C ASN A 271 42.15 -17.57 19.61
N ASN A 272 40.91 -17.76 19.18
CA ASN A 272 40.51 -18.95 18.45
C ASN A 272 41.15 -19.01 17.05
N LEU A 273 41.19 -17.89 16.34
CA LEU A 273 41.84 -17.80 15.03
C LEU A 273 43.37 -18.03 15.14
N SER A 274 44.03 -17.51 16.17
CA SER A 274 45.42 -17.77 16.42
C SER A 274 45.73 -19.25 16.66
N LYS A 275 44.84 -19.97 17.37
CA LYS A 275 45.00 -21.41 17.65
C LYS A 275 44.94 -22.28 16.38
N ILE A 276 44.26 -21.82 15.35
CA ILE A 276 44.14 -22.52 14.06
C ILE A 276 45.07 -21.93 12.97
N GLY A 277 46.01 -21.04 13.36
CA GLY A 277 47.01 -20.49 12.45
C GLY A 277 46.60 -19.29 11.61
N TYR A 278 45.47 -18.65 11.90
CA TYR A 278 44.93 -17.49 11.19
C TYR A 278 44.82 -16.24 12.11
N GLY A 279 45.76 -16.03 12.98
CA GLY A 279 45.84 -14.82 13.82
C GLY A 279 46.11 -13.55 13.02
N PHE A 280 45.44 -12.41 13.40
CA PHE A 280 45.63 -11.06 12.86
C PHE A 280 45.68 -10.01 13.98
#